data_db7078189f71dab644ea6cf45760a008
#
_entry.id   db7078189f71dab644ea6cf45760a008
#
_cell.length_a   1.000
_cell.length_b   1.000
_cell.length_c   1.000
_cell.angle_alpha   90.00
_cell.angle_beta   90.00
_cell.angle_gamma   90.00
#
_symmetry.space_group_name_H-M   'P 1'
#
loop_
_entity.id
_entity.type
_entity.pdbx_description
1 polymer ?
#
loop_
_entity_poly.entity_id
_entity_poly.type
_entity_poly.pdbx_seq_one_letter_code
_entity_poly.pdbx_strand_id
1 'polypeptide(L)'
;MRVLTRFMLAASDASHFPAPQLPEVAFLGRSNVGKSSVINSLLGHKIAKTSSTPGRTRSINFFEVRWPGKPAPELVFTDLPGYGYAKISKQISQEWPKFIEPYLRERSNLALCLALVDVNVPTQESDRQMIAYLRETDRNFVVVATKSDKLSGNQLHKVIQ
;
A
#
# COMPACT_ATOMS: atom_id res chain seq x y z
N MET A 1 -13.59 18.01 12.11
CA MET A 1 -14.07 17.62 10.75
C MET A 1 -13.51 16.25 10.40
N ARG A 2 -14.30 15.39 9.78
CA ARG A 2 -13.90 13.99 9.47
C ARG A 2 -13.59 13.86 7.99
N VAL A 3 -12.54 13.09 7.63
CA VAL A 3 -12.27 12.67 6.26
C VAL A 3 -13.40 11.74 5.80
N LEU A 4 -13.95 11.98 4.64
CA LEU A 4 -14.99 11.14 4.05
C LEU A 4 -14.34 10.22 3.01
N THR A 5 -14.68 8.95 3.09
CA THR A 5 -14.15 7.94 2.17
C THR A 5 -15.27 7.09 1.61
N ARG A 6 -15.10 6.69 0.36
CA ARG A 6 -15.99 5.77 -0.34
C ARG A 6 -15.17 4.65 -0.95
N PHE A 7 -15.48 3.41 -0.61
CA PHE A 7 -14.97 2.26 -1.34
C PHE A 7 -15.51 2.29 -2.77
N MET A 8 -14.63 2.26 -3.75
CA MET A 8 -14.99 2.24 -5.17
C MET A 8 -15.20 0.82 -5.65
N LEU A 9 -14.11 0.05 -5.66
CA LEU A 9 -14.09 -1.33 -6.11
C LEU A 9 -12.81 -2.05 -5.66
N ALA A 10 -12.81 -3.36 -5.84
CA ALA A 10 -11.64 -4.23 -5.72
C ALA A 10 -11.30 -4.81 -7.09
N ALA A 11 -10.13 -4.48 -7.62
CA ALA A 11 -9.67 -4.96 -8.92
C ALA A 11 -8.77 -6.19 -8.77
N SER A 12 -9.12 -7.28 -9.41
CA SER A 12 -8.34 -8.53 -9.44
C SER A 12 -7.50 -8.70 -10.71
N ASP A 13 -7.59 -7.79 -11.64
CA ASP A 13 -6.75 -7.65 -12.83
C ASP A 13 -6.83 -6.23 -13.40
N ALA A 14 -5.99 -5.92 -14.40
CA ALA A 14 -5.87 -4.58 -14.98
C ALA A 14 -7.15 -4.10 -15.69
N SER A 15 -7.98 -5.00 -16.22
CA SER A 15 -9.22 -4.64 -16.92
C SER A 15 -10.30 -4.08 -15.99
N HIS A 16 -10.15 -4.33 -14.68
CA HIS A 16 -11.07 -3.83 -13.66
C HIS A 16 -10.60 -2.53 -12.99
N PHE A 17 -9.49 -1.94 -13.42
CA PHE A 17 -9.05 -0.67 -12.85
C PHE A 17 -10.06 0.45 -13.16
N PRO A 18 -10.38 1.31 -12.19
CA PRO A 18 -11.26 2.43 -12.44
C PRO A 18 -10.60 3.42 -13.42
N ALA A 19 -11.42 4.21 -14.13
CA ALA A 19 -10.90 5.28 -14.99
C ALA A 19 -9.96 6.21 -14.20
N PRO A 20 -8.79 6.61 -14.78
CA PRO A 20 -7.79 7.42 -14.07
C PRO A 20 -8.20 8.89 -13.99
N GLN A 21 -9.11 9.26 -13.10
CA GLN A 21 -9.66 10.60 -12.95
C GLN A 21 -8.98 11.44 -11.87
N LEU A 22 -8.64 10.84 -10.74
CA LEU A 22 -8.03 11.52 -9.60
C LEU A 22 -6.61 10.98 -9.37
N PRO A 23 -5.70 11.79 -8.78
CA PRO A 23 -4.39 11.29 -8.37
C PRO A 23 -4.54 10.13 -7.39
N GLU A 24 -3.70 9.12 -7.55
CA GLU A 24 -3.70 7.93 -6.70
C GLU A 24 -2.48 7.88 -5.78
N VAL A 25 -2.71 7.49 -4.54
CA VAL A 25 -1.66 7.19 -3.56
C VAL A 25 -1.72 5.71 -3.24
N ALA A 26 -0.69 4.98 -3.63
CA ALA A 26 -0.60 3.53 -3.46
C ALA A 26 0.10 3.16 -2.15
N PHE A 27 -0.51 2.25 -1.40
CA PHE A 27 0.04 1.67 -0.18
C PHE A 27 0.59 0.28 -0.49
N LEU A 28 1.92 0.14 -0.38
CA LEU A 28 2.64 -1.11 -0.59
C LEU A 28 3.32 -1.54 0.70
N GLY A 29 3.49 -2.82 0.87
CA GLY A 29 4.20 -3.37 2.01
C GLY A 29 4.00 -4.87 2.14
N ARG A 30 4.86 -5.49 2.95
CA ARG A 30 4.74 -6.91 3.27
C ARG A 30 3.42 -7.20 4.00
N SER A 31 2.99 -8.45 3.92
CA SER A 31 1.88 -8.92 4.75
C SER A 31 2.17 -8.63 6.23
N ASN A 32 1.20 -8.10 6.94
CA ASN A 32 1.28 -7.72 8.36
C ASN A 32 2.26 -6.58 8.70
N VAL A 33 2.70 -5.80 7.73
CA VAL A 33 3.54 -4.61 7.96
C VAL A 33 2.81 -3.49 8.72
N GLY A 34 1.48 -3.52 8.75
CA GLY A 34 0.63 -2.48 9.34
C GLY A 34 -0.05 -1.57 8.32
N LYS A 35 -0.08 -1.96 7.03
CA LYS A 35 -0.63 -1.17 5.92
C LYS A 35 -2.08 -0.72 6.17
N SER A 36 -2.99 -1.63 6.49
CA SER A 36 -4.39 -1.29 6.81
C SER A 36 -4.52 -0.41 8.04
N SER A 37 -3.62 -0.53 9.02
CA SER A 37 -3.59 0.34 10.20
C SER A 37 -3.21 1.76 9.83
N VAL A 38 -2.22 1.95 8.96
CA VAL A 38 -1.81 3.26 8.45
C VAL A 38 -2.95 3.90 7.65
N ILE A 39 -3.56 3.16 6.71
CA ILE A 39 -4.70 3.65 5.92
C ILE A 39 -5.83 4.09 6.85
N ASN A 40 -6.25 3.25 7.79
CA ASN A 40 -7.33 3.56 8.72
C ASN A 40 -7.01 4.74 9.64
N SER A 41 -5.74 4.89 10.05
CA SER A 41 -5.29 6.04 10.85
C SER A 41 -5.37 7.35 10.06
N LEU A 42 -4.91 7.37 8.82
CA LEU A 42 -4.99 8.54 7.95
C LEU A 42 -6.43 8.96 7.66
N LEU A 43 -7.33 8.00 7.55
CA LEU A 43 -8.74 8.25 7.24
C LEU A 43 -9.59 8.52 8.50
N GLY A 44 -9.06 8.26 9.69
CA GLY A 44 -9.75 8.44 10.97
C GLY A 44 -10.91 7.47 11.22
N HIS A 45 -11.02 6.40 10.43
CA HIS A 45 -12.02 5.33 10.61
C HIS A 45 -11.62 4.04 9.90
N LYS A 46 -12.24 2.93 10.30
CA LYS A 46 -11.96 1.61 9.71
C LYS A 46 -12.66 1.46 8.37
N ILE A 47 -11.88 1.46 7.28
CA ILE A 47 -12.34 1.17 5.93
C ILE A 47 -11.53 0.02 5.30
N ALA A 48 -10.20 0.03 5.48
CA ALA A 48 -9.36 -1.07 5.08
C ALA A 48 -9.51 -2.23 6.07
N LYS A 49 -9.78 -3.43 5.55
CA LYS A 49 -9.91 -4.63 6.39
C LYS A 49 -8.55 -5.03 6.94
N THR A 50 -8.40 -4.93 8.26
CA THR A 50 -7.26 -5.52 8.95
C THR A 50 -7.48 -7.04 9.02
N SER A 51 -6.92 -7.81 8.09
CA SER A 51 -6.97 -9.26 8.21
C SER A 51 -5.68 -9.78 8.82
N SER A 52 -5.79 -10.55 9.89
CA SER A 52 -4.69 -11.33 10.45
C SER A 52 -4.40 -12.60 9.62
N THR A 53 -5.25 -12.92 8.65
CA THR A 53 -5.09 -14.10 7.81
C THR A 53 -4.36 -13.73 6.53
N PRO A 54 -3.15 -14.23 6.33
CA PRO A 54 -2.34 -13.96 5.14
C PRO A 54 -2.96 -14.54 3.86
N GLY A 55 -2.76 -13.85 2.73
CA GLY A 55 -3.21 -14.31 1.42
C GLY A 55 -4.69 -14.01 1.07
N ARG A 56 -5.39 -13.21 1.88
CA ARG A 56 -6.80 -12.86 1.62
C ARG A 56 -7.00 -11.71 0.62
N THR A 57 -6.08 -10.77 0.55
CA THR A 57 -6.21 -9.64 -0.39
C THR A 57 -5.58 -10.04 -1.72
N ARG A 58 -6.41 -10.48 -2.65
CA ARG A 58 -6.03 -10.82 -4.03
C ARG A 58 -6.41 -9.72 -5.01
N SER A 59 -6.65 -8.52 -4.53
CA SER A 59 -7.13 -7.40 -5.32
C SER A 59 -6.50 -6.10 -4.85
N ILE A 60 -6.40 -5.13 -5.75
CA ILE A 60 -6.16 -3.74 -5.38
C ILE A 60 -7.50 -3.14 -4.97
N ASN A 61 -7.58 -2.58 -3.77
CA ASN A 61 -8.76 -1.91 -3.29
C ASN A 61 -8.62 -0.40 -3.51
N PHE A 62 -9.62 0.21 -4.13
CA PHE A 62 -9.66 1.63 -4.44
C PHE A 62 -10.65 2.34 -3.53
N PHE A 63 -10.21 3.47 -2.93
CA PHE A 63 -11.01 4.28 -2.02
C PHE A 63 -10.91 5.75 -2.41
N GLU A 64 -12.02 6.38 -2.80
CA GLU A 64 -12.08 7.83 -2.92
C GLU A 64 -11.92 8.49 -1.56
N VAL A 65 -11.18 9.59 -1.53
CA VAL A 65 -10.91 10.36 -0.32
C VAL A 65 -11.32 11.81 -0.56
N ARG A 66 -12.19 12.32 0.31
CA ARG A 66 -12.62 13.70 0.35
C ARG A 66 -12.25 14.33 1.69
N TRP A 67 -11.39 15.33 1.64
CA TRP A 67 -10.98 16.05 2.84
C TRP A 67 -12.11 16.94 3.39
N PRO A 68 -12.09 17.24 4.70
CA PRO A 68 -13.06 18.12 5.31
C PRO A 68 -13.11 19.49 4.62
N GLY A 69 -14.33 19.96 4.35
CA GLY A 69 -14.54 21.26 3.69
C GLY A 69 -14.46 21.25 2.16
N LYS A 70 -14.09 20.11 1.55
CA LYS A 70 -14.04 19.98 0.09
C LYS A 70 -15.39 19.52 -0.48
N PRO A 71 -15.83 20.05 -1.63
CA PRO A 71 -17.11 19.66 -2.23
C PRO A 71 -17.09 18.27 -2.87
N ALA A 72 -15.92 17.82 -3.33
CA ALA A 72 -15.74 16.56 -4.05
C ALA A 72 -14.50 15.79 -3.55
N PRO A 73 -14.35 14.48 -3.87
CA PRO A 73 -13.11 13.76 -3.69
C PRO A 73 -11.94 14.41 -4.42
N GLU A 74 -10.75 14.38 -3.84
CA GLU A 74 -9.54 14.99 -4.41
C GLU A 74 -8.46 13.97 -4.76
N LEU A 75 -8.53 12.76 -4.20
CA LEU A 75 -7.58 11.70 -4.49
C LEU A 75 -8.20 10.32 -4.23
N VAL A 76 -7.48 9.28 -4.66
CA VAL A 76 -7.80 7.89 -4.40
C VAL A 76 -6.68 7.23 -3.62
N PHE A 77 -7.01 6.55 -2.52
CA PHE A 77 -6.10 5.62 -1.86
C PHE A 77 -6.25 4.24 -2.47
N THR A 78 -5.13 3.60 -2.76
CA THR A 78 -5.11 2.24 -3.30
C THR A 78 -4.35 1.31 -2.36
N ASP A 79 -5.07 0.32 -1.83
CA ASP A 79 -4.52 -0.69 -0.93
C ASP A 79 -4.13 -1.92 -1.75
N LEU A 80 -2.81 -2.11 -1.96
CA LEU A 80 -2.28 -3.22 -2.74
C LEU A 80 -2.16 -4.49 -1.88
N PRO A 81 -2.23 -5.68 -2.51
CA PRO A 81 -1.96 -6.94 -1.81
C PRO A 81 -0.58 -6.92 -1.15
N GLY A 82 -0.50 -7.42 0.08
CA GLY A 82 0.79 -7.57 0.76
C GLY A 82 1.69 -8.61 0.07
N TYR A 83 2.97 -8.31 -0.06
CA TYR A 83 3.98 -9.23 -0.61
C TYR A 83 4.77 -9.99 0.49
N GLY A 84 5.69 -10.88 0.09
CA GLY A 84 6.67 -11.52 0.97
C GLY A 84 6.12 -12.59 1.91
N TYR A 85 5.00 -13.21 1.61
CA TYR A 85 4.43 -14.25 2.47
C TYR A 85 4.82 -15.66 2.01
N ALA A 86 5.69 -16.33 2.78
CA ALA A 86 6.25 -17.66 2.47
C ALA A 86 5.24 -18.81 2.44
N LYS A 87 4.02 -18.63 2.99
CA LYS A 87 2.97 -19.66 3.04
C LYS A 87 1.93 -19.54 1.91
N ILE A 88 2.07 -18.56 1.03
CA ILE A 88 1.24 -18.49 -0.16
C ILE A 88 1.77 -19.52 -1.16
N SER A 89 0.91 -20.33 -1.75
CA SER A 89 1.31 -21.29 -2.77
C SER A 89 2.19 -20.63 -3.83
N LYS A 90 3.17 -21.37 -4.38
CA LYS A 90 4.06 -20.87 -5.44
C LYS A 90 3.30 -20.18 -6.58
N GLN A 91 2.06 -20.60 -6.84
CA GLN A 91 1.19 -20.09 -7.88
C GLN A 91 0.75 -18.63 -7.60
N ILE A 92 0.37 -18.30 -6.35
CA ILE A 92 -0.02 -16.93 -5.96
C ILE A 92 1.19 -15.99 -5.92
N SER A 93 2.36 -16.49 -5.52
CA SER A 93 3.61 -15.72 -5.56
C SER A 93 4.05 -15.37 -6.99
N GLN A 94 3.73 -16.23 -7.97
CA GLN A 94 3.98 -15.96 -9.39
C GLN A 94 2.94 -15.03 -10.02
N GLU A 95 1.71 -15.02 -9.51
CA GLU A 95 0.63 -14.13 -9.98
C GLU A 95 0.78 -12.70 -9.49
N TRP A 96 1.43 -12.48 -8.32
CA TRP A 96 1.57 -11.14 -7.76
C TRP A 96 2.26 -10.14 -8.71
N PRO A 97 3.38 -10.43 -9.35
CA PRO A 97 4.00 -9.53 -10.33
C PRO A 97 3.09 -9.25 -11.54
N LYS A 98 2.39 -10.26 -12.06
CA LYS A 98 1.48 -10.09 -13.20
C LYS A 98 0.28 -9.21 -12.87
N PHE A 99 -0.18 -9.27 -11.63
CA PHE A 99 -1.34 -8.53 -11.17
C PHE A 99 -1.01 -7.06 -10.80
N ILE A 100 0.15 -6.83 -10.20
CA ILE A 100 0.55 -5.51 -9.67
C ILE A 100 1.38 -4.72 -10.68
N GLU A 101 2.17 -5.40 -11.53
CA GLU A 101 3.06 -4.76 -12.48
C GLU A 101 2.34 -3.76 -13.41
N PRO A 102 1.21 -4.10 -14.07
CA PRO A 102 0.46 -3.14 -14.87
C PRO A 102 0.02 -1.90 -14.08
N TYR A 103 -0.39 -2.09 -12.83
CA TYR A 103 -0.76 -0.97 -11.97
C TYR A 103 0.44 -0.06 -11.67
N LEU A 104 1.55 -0.61 -11.22
CA LEU A 104 2.74 0.18 -10.87
C LEU A 104 3.42 0.78 -12.10
N ARG A 105 3.45 0.08 -13.24
CA ARG A 105 4.19 0.52 -14.44
C ARG A 105 3.38 1.45 -15.34
N GLU A 106 2.09 1.17 -15.52
CA GLU A 106 1.30 1.79 -16.58
C GLU A 106 0.26 2.80 -16.06
N ARG A 107 -0.03 2.80 -14.75
CA ARG A 107 -1.05 3.68 -14.18
C ARG A 107 -0.66 5.14 -14.28
N SER A 108 -1.34 5.91 -15.15
CA SER A 108 -0.97 7.29 -15.50
C SER A 108 -1.22 8.29 -14.36
N ASN A 109 -2.22 8.05 -13.53
CA ASN A 109 -2.59 8.91 -12.39
C ASN A 109 -2.03 8.44 -11.03
N LEU A 110 -1.13 7.44 -11.03
CA LEU A 110 -0.39 7.05 -9.82
C LEU A 110 0.64 8.14 -9.46
N ALA A 111 0.29 8.94 -8.47
CA ALA A 111 1.07 10.12 -8.08
C ALA A 111 2.15 9.80 -7.05
N LEU A 112 1.89 8.86 -6.13
CA LEU A 112 2.81 8.53 -5.04
C LEU A 112 2.64 7.08 -4.59
N CYS A 113 3.76 6.41 -4.30
CA CYS A 113 3.82 5.10 -3.65
C CYS A 113 4.32 5.24 -2.22
N LEU A 114 3.57 4.74 -1.24
CA LEU A 114 4.01 4.63 0.15
C LEU A 114 4.49 3.19 0.38
N ALA A 115 5.81 3.01 0.44
CA ALA A 115 6.44 1.72 0.70
C ALA A 115 6.62 1.53 2.22
N LEU A 116 5.75 0.73 2.82
CA LEU A 116 5.74 0.50 4.27
C LEU A 116 6.72 -0.60 4.66
N VAL A 117 7.57 -0.31 5.63
CA VAL A 117 8.58 -1.23 6.17
C VAL A 117 8.43 -1.32 7.70
N ASP A 118 8.41 -2.55 8.23
CA ASP A 118 8.37 -2.80 9.68
C ASP A 118 9.77 -2.65 10.27
N VAL A 119 9.97 -1.61 11.09
CA VAL A 119 11.28 -1.33 11.69
C VAL A 119 11.67 -2.25 12.85
N ASN A 120 10.78 -3.14 13.28
CA ASN A 120 11.07 -4.11 14.34
C ASN A 120 11.71 -5.41 13.81
N VAL A 121 11.80 -5.57 12.52
CA VAL A 121 12.41 -6.74 11.88
C VAL A 121 13.54 -6.30 10.96
N PRO A 122 14.59 -7.11 10.76
CA PRO A 122 15.63 -6.81 9.78
C PRO A 122 15.00 -6.58 8.39
N THR A 123 15.56 -5.65 7.64
CA THR A 123 15.11 -5.36 6.27
C THR A 123 15.10 -6.63 5.43
N GLN A 124 13.94 -6.98 4.93
CA GLN A 124 13.74 -8.21 4.16
C GLN A 124 14.11 -7.99 2.69
N GLU A 125 14.54 -9.06 2.03
CA GLU A 125 14.89 -9.02 0.61
C GLU A 125 13.71 -8.54 -0.27
N SER A 126 12.49 -8.95 0.05
CA SER A 126 11.28 -8.49 -0.65
C SER A 126 11.03 -6.98 -0.55
N ASP A 127 11.42 -6.34 0.57
CA ASP A 127 11.32 -4.89 0.73
C ASP A 127 12.35 -4.18 -0.15
N ARG A 128 13.59 -4.71 -0.21
CA ARG A 128 14.66 -4.20 -1.08
C ARG A 128 14.28 -4.31 -2.56
N GLN A 129 13.76 -5.45 -2.97
CA GLN A 129 13.29 -5.70 -4.34
C GLN A 129 12.16 -4.75 -4.73
N MET A 130 11.19 -4.50 -3.84
CA MET A 130 10.12 -3.55 -4.10
C MET A 130 10.65 -2.11 -4.26
N ILE A 131 11.54 -1.66 -3.38
CA ILE A 131 12.14 -0.33 -3.47
C ILE A 131 12.99 -0.20 -4.76
N ALA A 132 13.76 -1.23 -5.10
CA ALA A 132 14.53 -1.26 -6.35
C ALA A 132 13.61 -1.16 -7.58
N TYR A 133 12.50 -1.92 -7.58
CA TYR A 133 11.51 -1.89 -8.65
C TYR A 133 10.85 -0.50 -8.80
N LEU A 134 10.49 0.16 -7.70
CA LEU A 134 9.93 1.52 -7.76
C LEU A 134 10.92 2.55 -8.34
N ARG A 135 12.22 2.41 -8.02
CA ARG A 135 13.27 3.24 -8.61
C ARG A 135 13.44 2.97 -10.11
N GLU A 136 13.49 1.70 -10.49
CA GLU A 136 13.68 1.27 -11.89
C GLU A 136 12.49 1.69 -12.78
N THR A 137 11.30 1.74 -12.24
CA THR A 137 10.09 2.18 -12.96
C THR A 137 9.83 3.69 -12.84
N ASP A 138 10.76 4.45 -12.28
CA ASP A 138 10.68 5.91 -12.09
C ASP A 138 9.40 6.37 -11.37
N ARG A 139 8.98 5.61 -10.35
CA ARG A 139 7.82 5.97 -9.53
C ARG A 139 8.23 6.86 -8.37
N ASN A 140 7.45 7.92 -8.14
CA ASN A 140 7.58 8.70 -6.92
C ASN A 140 7.22 7.82 -5.72
N PHE A 141 8.10 7.70 -4.75
CA PHE A 141 7.81 6.92 -3.55
C PHE A 141 8.44 7.51 -2.29
N VAL A 142 7.83 7.17 -1.16
CA VAL A 142 8.34 7.45 0.18
C VAL A 142 8.36 6.14 0.97
N VAL A 143 9.45 5.88 1.67
CA VAL A 143 9.53 4.75 2.61
C VAL A 143 8.92 5.19 3.94
N VAL A 144 7.96 4.43 4.42
CA VAL A 144 7.23 4.68 5.67
C VAL A 144 7.61 3.62 6.70
N ALA A 145 8.30 4.03 7.76
CA ALA A 145 8.65 3.17 8.89
C ALA A 145 7.41 2.92 9.75
N THR A 146 6.97 1.66 9.85
CA THR A 146 5.82 1.26 10.67
C THR A 146 6.26 0.63 11.98
N LYS A 147 5.36 0.62 12.97
CA LYS A 147 5.57 0.02 14.32
C LYS A 147 6.75 0.62 15.07
N SER A 148 7.11 1.86 14.78
CA SER A 148 8.20 2.60 15.45
C SER A 148 7.95 2.82 16.94
N ASP A 149 6.69 2.79 17.37
CA ASP A 149 6.25 2.82 18.76
C ASP A 149 6.78 1.68 19.64
N LYS A 150 7.26 0.61 19.00
CA LYS A 150 7.86 -0.57 19.69
C LYS A 150 9.35 -0.44 19.93
N LEU A 151 9.99 0.60 19.40
CA LEU A 151 11.44 0.85 19.55
C LEU A 151 11.68 2.04 20.46
N SER A 152 12.77 1.99 21.25
CA SER A 152 13.29 3.18 21.92
C SER A 152 13.87 4.16 20.90
N GLY A 153 13.96 5.45 21.27
CA GLY A 153 14.51 6.48 20.37
C GLY A 153 15.91 6.13 19.83
N ASN A 154 16.78 5.57 20.68
CA ASN A 154 18.13 5.14 20.27
C ASN A 154 18.10 3.96 19.29
N GLN A 155 17.17 3.01 19.45
CA GLN A 155 17.01 1.90 18.52
C GLN A 155 16.46 2.37 17.19
N LEU A 156 15.45 3.25 17.20
CA LEU A 156 14.87 3.82 16.00
C LEU A 156 15.91 4.59 15.17
N HIS A 157 16.74 5.40 15.84
CA HIS A 157 17.81 6.14 15.17
C HIS A 157 18.80 5.23 14.43
N LYS A 158 19.18 4.08 15.03
CA LYS A 158 20.06 3.09 14.40
C LYS A 158 19.45 2.36 13.20
N VAL A 159 18.13 2.26 13.15
CA VAL A 159 17.43 1.53 12.08
C VAL A 159 17.16 2.44 10.86
N ILE A 160 17.08 3.76 11.08
CA ILE A 160 16.79 4.74 10.00
C ILE A 160 18.07 5.22 9.29
N GLN A 161 19.25 5.01 9.89
CA GLN A 161 20.56 5.26 9.25
C GLN A 161 20.92 4.15 8.24
#